data_efe3254a8ad3d4b3e8a9b6e7febb14ec
#
_entry.id   efe3254a8ad3d4b3e8a9b6e7febb14ec
#
_cell.length_a   1.000
_cell.length_b   1.000
_cell.length_c   1.000
_cell.angle_alpha   90.00
_cell.angle_beta   90.00
_cell.angle_gamma   90.00
#
_symmetry.space_group_name_H-M   'P 1'
#
loop_
_entity.id
_entity.type
_entity.pdbx_description
1 polymer ?
#
loop_
_entity_poly.entity_id
_entity_poly.type
_entity_poly.pdbx_seq_one_letter_code
_entity_poly.pdbx_strand_id
1 'polypeptide(L)'
;TLFSAYGAELQSLRRSSGVTLRGAGPVGTYQVDREKGPSIKASSELDEAVKGAEVIFLSGPVHKQRTYAMVLADHISDGQVLVLAPGRSLGALETAWLLRIGGCKADVTIVETQGLPYWIKAEGAVLHITPVGEVAAATLPSNRGAVIEGLKRYLPNLKAHHSVLETGFADGSALVEFPALLMRGPALGSGAIQIPMGGMPLPEHENFASLIGEEQRGIITLLADERRSVARAFGVRNLPDCDVWLTSHAGVLKGEAHRPIPDQNEARRLLRCGVIGSLVPLISAAEIAGLPVPVTNSMVTLAGGVLGADVAAAGRRLDTIGIRSQDIDKVRQAMDAIAT
;
A
#
# COMPACT_ATOMS: atom_id res chain seq x y z
N THR A 1 -11.14 -14.85 -10.29
CA THR A 1 -12.31 -14.55 -9.46
C THR A 1 -12.04 -13.29 -8.65
N LEU A 2 -13.05 -12.43 -8.51
CA LEU A 2 -13.03 -11.27 -7.62
C LEU A 2 -13.92 -11.58 -6.43
N PHE A 3 -13.34 -11.54 -5.24
CA PHE A 3 -14.03 -11.76 -3.98
C PHE A 3 -14.30 -10.43 -3.26
N SER A 4 -15.47 -10.29 -2.70
CA SER A 4 -15.77 -9.27 -1.68
C SER A 4 -16.74 -9.83 -0.66
N ALA A 5 -16.45 -9.62 0.64
CA ALA A 5 -17.38 -9.90 1.71
C ALA A 5 -18.56 -8.91 1.77
N TYR A 6 -18.50 -7.84 0.98
CA TYR A 6 -19.53 -6.79 0.96
C TYR A 6 -20.45 -6.98 -0.25
N GLY A 7 -21.63 -7.50 -0.02
CA GLY A 7 -22.63 -7.74 -1.07
C GLY A 7 -22.96 -6.52 -1.92
N ALA A 8 -22.94 -5.32 -1.33
CA ALA A 8 -23.17 -4.07 -2.06
C ALA A 8 -22.13 -3.79 -3.13
N GLU A 9 -20.84 -4.11 -2.89
CA GLU A 9 -19.76 -3.96 -3.86
C GLU A 9 -19.96 -4.88 -5.06
N LEU A 10 -20.30 -6.16 -4.80
CA LEU A 10 -20.59 -7.13 -5.85
C LEU A 10 -21.86 -6.79 -6.63
N GLN A 11 -22.90 -6.28 -5.96
CA GLN A 11 -24.11 -5.82 -6.63
C GLN A 11 -23.84 -4.62 -7.54
N SER A 12 -23.03 -3.67 -7.09
CA SER A 12 -22.62 -2.52 -7.89
C SER A 12 -21.88 -2.97 -9.16
N LEU A 13 -20.94 -3.88 -9.02
CA LEU A 13 -20.19 -4.46 -10.14
C LEU A 13 -21.11 -5.20 -11.12
N ARG A 14 -22.06 -5.99 -10.63
CA ARG A 14 -23.05 -6.71 -11.47
C ARG A 14 -24.00 -5.76 -12.18
N ARG A 15 -24.46 -4.66 -11.52
CA ARG A 15 -25.34 -3.65 -12.13
C ARG A 15 -24.65 -2.92 -13.28
N SER A 16 -23.35 -2.66 -13.18
CA SER A 16 -22.56 -2.07 -14.27
C SER A 16 -22.21 -3.06 -15.39
N SER A 17 -22.59 -4.33 -15.22
CA SER A 17 -22.25 -5.44 -16.13
C SER A 17 -20.74 -5.64 -16.33
N GLY A 18 -19.91 -5.03 -15.52
CA GLY A 18 -18.45 -5.12 -15.56
C GLY A 18 -17.74 -3.78 -15.45
N VAL A 19 -16.49 -3.76 -15.88
CA VAL A 19 -15.64 -2.57 -15.87
C VAL A 19 -14.97 -2.38 -17.22
N THR A 20 -14.78 -1.12 -17.60
CA THR A 20 -14.01 -0.75 -18.78
C THR A 20 -12.71 -0.10 -18.36
N LEU A 21 -11.59 -0.67 -18.78
CA LEU A 21 -10.26 -0.13 -18.52
C LEU A 21 -9.79 0.70 -19.72
N ARG A 22 -9.30 1.91 -19.46
CA ARG A 22 -8.75 2.85 -20.45
C ARG A 22 -7.40 3.37 -20.00
N GLY A 23 -6.54 3.74 -20.95
CA GLY A 23 -5.22 4.32 -20.69
C GLY A 23 -4.09 3.32 -20.80
N ALA A 24 -3.15 3.34 -19.87
CA ALA A 24 -2.00 2.42 -19.84
C ALA A 24 -2.42 1.03 -19.31
N GLY A 25 -1.80 -0.02 -19.84
CA GLY A 25 -1.99 -1.39 -19.35
C GLY A 25 -3.07 -2.17 -20.08
N PRO A 26 -3.74 -3.13 -19.43
CA PRO A 26 -4.68 -4.04 -20.06
C PRO A 26 -6.03 -3.34 -20.36
N VAL A 27 -6.08 -2.59 -21.45
CA VAL A 27 -7.30 -1.89 -21.89
C VAL A 27 -8.36 -2.86 -22.41
N GLY A 28 -9.63 -2.54 -22.18
CA GLY A 28 -10.76 -3.34 -22.65
C GLY A 28 -11.95 -3.30 -21.72
N THR A 29 -13.02 -4.00 -22.10
CA THR A 29 -14.22 -4.18 -21.28
C THR A 29 -14.24 -5.61 -20.73
N TYR A 30 -14.30 -5.72 -19.43
CA TYR A 30 -14.32 -6.97 -18.68
C TYR A 30 -15.71 -7.15 -18.08
N GLN A 31 -16.49 -8.06 -18.64
CA GLN A 31 -17.86 -8.31 -18.18
C GLN A 31 -17.84 -9.19 -16.91
N VAL A 32 -18.88 -9.06 -16.10
CA VAL A 32 -19.05 -9.88 -14.90
C VAL A 32 -19.88 -11.11 -15.22
N ASP A 33 -19.48 -12.27 -14.65
CA ASP A 33 -20.18 -13.54 -14.69
C ASP A 33 -20.60 -14.01 -16.11
N ARG A 34 -19.78 -13.68 -17.11
CA ARG A 34 -20.03 -14.08 -18.50
C ARG A 34 -19.49 -15.49 -18.74
N GLU A 35 -20.25 -16.33 -19.43
CA GLU A 35 -19.86 -17.73 -19.74
C GLU A 35 -18.73 -17.83 -20.77
N LYS A 36 -18.59 -16.89 -21.68
CA LYS A 36 -17.57 -16.93 -22.75
C LYS A 36 -16.80 -15.63 -22.85
N GLY A 37 -15.49 -15.75 -23.05
CA GLY A 37 -14.57 -14.60 -23.18
C GLY A 37 -14.00 -14.11 -21.87
N PRO A 38 -13.21 -12.99 -21.87
CA PRO A 38 -12.66 -12.39 -20.67
C PRO A 38 -13.77 -11.97 -19.73
N SER A 39 -13.79 -12.53 -18.52
CA SER A 39 -14.85 -12.34 -17.57
C SER A 39 -14.29 -12.21 -16.14
N ILE A 40 -14.96 -11.40 -15.34
CA ILE A 40 -14.73 -11.30 -13.91
C ILE A 40 -15.77 -12.18 -13.23
N LYS A 41 -15.37 -13.29 -12.63
CA LYS A 41 -16.24 -14.05 -11.75
C LYS A 41 -16.34 -13.34 -10.43
N ALA A 42 -17.53 -12.88 -10.06
CA ALA A 42 -17.78 -12.16 -8.80
C ALA A 42 -18.37 -13.12 -7.76
N SER A 43 -17.68 -13.30 -6.62
CA SER A 43 -18.11 -14.22 -5.57
C SER A 43 -18.07 -13.57 -4.18
N SER A 44 -19.07 -13.89 -3.33
CA SER A 44 -19.07 -13.63 -1.90
C SER A 44 -18.53 -14.82 -1.08
N GLU A 45 -18.28 -15.95 -1.74
CA GLU A 45 -17.77 -17.16 -1.13
C GLU A 45 -16.25 -17.23 -1.28
N LEU A 46 -15.55 -17.18 -0.14
CA LEU A 46 -14.09 -17.16 -0.14
C LEU A 46 -13.50 -18.46 -0.68
N ASP A 47 -14.06 -19.62 -0.30
CA ASP A 47 -13.66 -20.93 -0.79
C ASP A 47 -13.67 -20.98 -2.31
N GLU A 48 -14.74 -20.47 -2.92
CA GLU A 48 -14.88 -20.43 -4.38
C GLU A 48 -13.82 -19.53 -5.03
N ALA A 49 -13.45 -18.42 -4.36
CA ALA A 49 -12.47 -17.49 -4.89
C ALA A 49 -11.04 -18.02 -4.82
N VAL A 50 -10.71 -18.75 -3.76
CA VAL A 50 -9.35 -19.23 -3.45
C VAL A 50 -9.05 -20.59 -4.06
N LYS A 51 -10.08 -21.45 -4.20
CA LYS A 51 -9.92 -22.81 -4.70
C LYS A 51 -9.32 -22.83 -6.11
N GLY A 52 -8.16 -23.48 -6.25
CA GLY A 52 -7.45 -23.59 -7.52
C GLY A 52 -6.80 -22.32 -8.02
N ALA A 53 -6.77 -21.25 -7.23
CA ALA A 53 -6.00 -20.06 -7.55
C ALA A 53 -4.51 -20.31 -7.31
N GLU A 54 -3.67 -20.04 -8.30
CA GLU A 54 -2.21 -20.08 -8.13
C GLU A 54 -1.71 -18.80 -7.45
N VAL A 55 -2.34 -17.67 -7.75
CA VAL A 55 -2.00 -16.34 -7.23
C VAL A 55 -3.24 -15.67 -6.68
N ILE A 56 -3.14 -15.19 -5.43
CA ILE A 56 -4.18 -14.48 -4.71
C ILE A 56 -3.70 -13.05 -4.49
N PHE A 57 -4.38 -12.07 -5.07
CA PHE A 57 -4.09 -10.65 -4.84
C PHE A 57 -4.92 -10.13 -3.67
N LEU A 58 -4.25 -9.75 -2.59
CA LEU A 58 -4.85 -9.08 -1.46
C LEU A 58 -4.65 -7.57 -1.62
N SER A 59 -5.58 -6.94 -2.34
CA SER A 59 -5.58 -5.50 -2.58
C SER A 59 -6.60 -4.79 -1.68
N GLY A 60 -6.43 -3.50 -1.51
CA GLY A 60 -7.33 -2.67 -0.73
C GLY A 60 -6.71 -2.08 0.54
N PRO A 61 -7.54 -1.51 1.41
CA PRO A 61 -7.03 -0.82 2.59
C PRO A 61 -6.24 -1.74 3.52
N VAL A 62 -5.09 -1.27 4.01
CA VAL A 62 -4.16 -2.06 4.83
C VAL A 62 -4.84 -2.68 6.07
N HIS A 63 -5.75 -1.93 6.72
CA HIS A 63 -6.46 -2.43 7.90
C HIS A 63 -7.40 -3.61 7.58
N LYS A 64 -7.88 -3.73 6.33
CA LYS A 64 -8.70 -4.88 5.91
C LYS A 64 -7.84 -6.09 5.56
N GLN A 65 -6.58 -5.90 5.20
CA GLN A 65 -5.66 -7.02 4.91
C GLN A 65 -5.51 -7.96 6.11
N ARG A 66 -5.49 -7.42 7.34
CA ARG A 66 -5.48 -8.23 8.57
C ARG A 66 -6.65 -9.21 8.65
N THR A 67 -7.86 -8.69 8.43
CA THR A 67 -9.07 -9.51 8.47
C THR A 67 -9.01 -10.61 7.41
N TYR A 68 -8.61 -10.26 6.19
CA TYR A 68 -8.49 -11.27 5.13
C TYR A 68 -7.36 -12.27 5.38
N ALA A 69 -6.22 -11.86 5.95
CA ALA A 69 -5.16 -12.78 6.33
C ALA A 69 -5.64 -13.83 7.35
N MET A 70 -6.39 -13.40 8.37
CA MET A 70 -6.96 -14.33 9.36
C MET A 70 -7.98 -15.28 8.74
N VAL A 71 -8.87 -14.77 7.88
CA VAL A 71 -9.89 -15.61 7.24
C VAL A 71 -9.29 -16.56 6.22
N LEU A 72 -8.23 -16.14 5.50
CA LEU A 72 -7.52 -16.99 4.53
C LEU A 72 -6.78 -18.17 5.19
N ALA A 73 -6.50 -18.12 6.48
CA ALA A 73 -5.71 -19.15 7.15
C ALA A 73 -6.26 -20.58 6.98
N ASP A 74 -7.59 -20.71 6.92
CA ASP A 74 -8.29 -22.00 6.75
C ASP A 74 -8.51 -22.40 5.28
N HIS A 75 -8.25 -21.49 4.33
CA HIS A 75 -8.63 -21.66 2.92
C HIS A 75 -7.43 -21.74 1.97
N ILE A 76 -6.26 -21.25 2.40
CA ILE A 76 -5.05 -21.21 1.58
C ILE A 76 -4.36 -22.58 1.55
N SER A 77 -3.77 -22.93 0.41
CA SER A 77 -3.17 -24.23 0.16
C SER A 77 -1.70 -24.14 -0.20
N ASP A 78 -0.98 -25.25 -0.11
CA ASP A 78 0.44 -25.36 -0.47
C ASP A 78 0.70 -24.84 -1.89
N GLY A 79 1.78 -24.11 -2.05
CA GLY A 79 2.25 -23.59 -3.32
C GLY A 79 1.54 -22.32 -3.80
N GLN A 80 0.49 -21.86 -3.13
CA GLN A 80 -0.18 -20.62 -3.50
C GLN A 80 0.70 -19.40 -3.20
N VAL A 81 0.57 -18.36 -4.03
CA VAL A 81 1.24 -17.08 -3.89
C VAL A 81 0.24 -16.03 -3.45
N LEU A 82 0.48 -15.43 -2.29
CA LEU A 82 -0.32 -14.33 -1.75
C LEU A 82 0.39 -13.00 -2.01
N VAL A 83 -0.16 -12.16 -2.88
CA VAL A 83 0.40 -10.87 -3.25
C VAL A 83 -0.29 -9.75 -2.47
N LEU A 84 0.44 -9.05 -1.63
CA LEU A 84 -0.01 -7.84 -0.95
C LEU A 84 0.24 -6.63 -1.85
N ALA A 85 -0.82 -6.04 -2.37
CA ALA A 85 -0.75 -4.95 -3.33
C ALA A 85 -1.62 -3.75 -2.89
N PRO A 86 -1.04 -2.76 -2.17
CA PRO A 86 0.30 -2.72 -1.59
C PRO A 86 0.39 -3.42 -0.21
N GLY A 87 1.57 -3.96 0.12
CA GLY A 87 1.87 -4.48 1.46
C GLY A 87 2.30 -3.38 2.44
N ARG A 88 2.93 -2.33 1.94
CA ARG A 88 3.54 -1.24 2.70
C ARG A 88 4.61 -1.72 3.68
N SER A 89 4.81 -1.05 4.81
CA SER A 89 5.83 -1.45 5.79
C SER A 89 5.34 -2.63 6.63
N LEU A 90 6.12 -3.70 6.69
CA LEU A 90 5.91 -4.92 7.50
C LEU A 90 4.63 -5.71 7.16
N GLY A 91 4.04 -5.51 5.98
CA GLY A 91 2.79 -6.16 5.58
C GLY A 91 2.92 -7.68 5.45
N ALA A 92 3.99 -8.13 4.83
CA ALA A 92 4.26 -9.55 4.68
C ALA A 92 4.49 -10.25 6.03
N LEU A 93 5.25 -9.61 6.94
CA LEU A 93 5.48 -10.15 8.28
C LEU A 93 4.18 -10.25 9.09
N GLU A 94 3.36 -9.20 9.07
CA GLU A 94 2.04 -9.23 9.73
C GLU A 94 1.16 -10.33 9.15
N THR A 95 1.11 -10.45 7.82
CA THR A 95 0.30 -11.47 7.13
C THR A 95 0.77 -12.88 7.48
N ALA A 96 2.07 -13.15 7.44
CA ALA A 96 2.64 -14.45 7.82
C ALA A 96 2.30 -14.80 9.28
N TRP A 97 2.46 -13.81 10.19
CA TRP A 97 2.07 -13.98 11.59
C TRP A 97 0.59 -14.32 11.75
N LEU A 98 -0.29 -13.57 11.06
CA LEU A 98 -1.74 -13.78 11.15
C LEU A 98 -2.18 -15.12 10.56
N LEU A 99 -1.61 -15.54 9.43
CA LEU A 99 -1.83 -16.88 8.89
C LEU A 99 -1.44 -17.97 9.89
N ARG A 100 -0.26 -17.83 10.53
CA ARG A 100 0.23 -18.80 11.52
C ARG A 100 -0.66 -18.88 12.74
N ILE A 101 -1.05 -17.75 13.36
CA ILE A 101 -1.95 -17.77 14.53
C ILE A 101 -3.37 -18.18 14.16
N GLY A 102 -3.79 -17.99 12.92
CA GLY A 102 -5.03 -18.53 12.35
C GLY A 102 -4.97 -20.03 12.08
N GLY A 103 -3.85 -20.70 12.34
CA GLY A 103 -3.72 -22.15 12.19
C GLY A 103 -3.28 -22.64 10.82
N CYS A 104 -2.93 -21.74 9.90
CA CYS A 104 -2.44 -22.10 8.57
C CYS A 104 -1.15 -22.94 8.67
N LYS A 105 -1.17 -24.09 8.00
CA LYS A 105 0.00 -25.00 7.89
C LYS A 105 0.51 -25.08 6.46
N ALA A 106 -0.15 -24.39 5.53
CA ALA A 106 0.21 -24.44 4.14
C ALA A 106 1.54 -23.73 3.87
N ASP A 107 2.30 -24.27 2.94
CA ASP A 107 3.53 -23.67 2.43
C ASP A 107 3.20 -22.60 1.39
N VAL A 108 3.12 -21.35 1.84
CA VAL A 108 2.67 -20.18 1.07
C VAL A 108 3.83 -19.24 0.80
N THR A 109 3.87 -18.67 -0.39
CA THR A 109 4.77 -17.54 -0.69
C THR A 109 4.00 -16.24 -0.57
N ILE A 110 4.42 -15.35 0.32
CA ILE A 110 3.88 -14.01 0.41
C ILE A 110 4.76 -13.06 -0.41
N VAL A 111 4.17 -12.26 -1.28
CA VAL A 111 4.86 -11.20 -2.02
C VAL A 111 4.38 -9.85 -1.51
N GLU A 112 5.28 -9.07 -0.95
CA GLU A 112 5.01 -7.69 -0.55
C GLU A 112 5.39 -6.75 -1.69
N THR A 113 4.43 -5.93 -2.16
CA THR A 113 4.72 -4.84 -3.09
C THR A 113 4.56 -3.49 -2.42
N GLN A 114 5.38 -2.52 -2.79
CA GLN A 114 5.28 -1.15 -2.24
C GLN A 114 4.11 -0.37 -2.78
N GLY A 115 3.59 -0.73 -3.94
CA GLY A 115 2.51 -0.01 -4.59
C GLY A 115 1.69 -0.89 -5.53
N LEU A 116 0.68 -0.28 -6.12
CA LEU A 116 -0.05 -0.85 -7.25
C LEU A 116 0.70 -0.58 -8.56
N PRO A 117 0.49 -1.39 -9.60
CA PRO A 117 1.18 -1.22 -10.88
C PRO A 117 0.71 0.00 -11.67
N TYR A 118 -0.42 0.60 -11.27
CA TYR A 118 -1.05 1.72 -11.95
C TYR A 118 -1.69 2.69 -10.96
N TRP A 119 -1.74 3.97 -11.31
CA TRP A 119 -2.68 4.92 -10.73
C TRP A 119 -4.04 4.73 -11.41
N ILE A 120 -5.11 4.75 -10.63
CA ILE A 120 -6.46 4.49 -11.13
C ILE A 120 -7.38 5.63 -10.71
N LYS A 121 -8.09 6.21 -11.70
CA LYS A 121 -9.21 7.11 -11.46
C LYS A 121 -10.49 6.43 -11.94
N ALA A 122 -11.47 6.29 -11.06
CA ALA A 122 -12.75 5.68 -11.38
C ALA A 122 -13.78 6.74 -11.77
N GLU A 123 -14.45 6.53 -12.90
CA GLU A 123 -15.61 7.33 -13.36
C GLU A 123 -16.75 6.35 -13.66
N GLY A 124 -17.53 6.05 -12.62
CA GLY A 124 -18.53 4.98 -12.69
C GLY A 124 -17.87 3.61 -12.93
N ALA A 125 -18.27 2.93 -14.01
CA ALA A 125 -17.70 1.64 -14.42
C ALA A 125 -16.46 1.78 -15.33
N VAL A 126 -16.02 3.00 -15.63
CA VAL A 126 -14.81 3.26 -16.41
C VAL A 126 -13.65 3.56 -15.47
N LEU A 127 -12.58 2.81 -15.61
CA LEU A 127 -11.34 2.99 -14.85
C LEU A 127 -10.28 3.55 -15.80
N HIS A 128 -9.85 4.77 -15.55
CA HIS A 128 -8.71 5.38 -16.24
C HIS A 128 -7.43 4.99 -15.53
N ILE A 129 -6.57 4.28 -16.25
CA ILE A 129 -5.33 3.71 -15.76
C ILE A 129 -4.18 4.58 -16.26
N THR A 130 -3.36 5.07 -15.34
CA THR A 130 -2.14 5.81 -15.64
C THR A 130 -0.90 5.03 -15.19
N PRO A 131 0.24 5.17 -15.90
CA PRO A 131 1.43 4.38 -15.60
C PRO A 131 2.04 4.79 -14.27
N VAL A 132 2.71 3.85 -13.62
CA VAL A 132 3.66 4.08 -12.52
C VAL A 132 5.04 3.64 -12.95
N GLY A 133 6.07 4.13 -12.25
CA GLY A 133 7.43 3.66 -12.39
C GLY A 133 7.65 2.25 -11.84
N GLU A 134 8.90 1.94 -11.49
CA GLU A 134 9.22 0.67 -10.83
C GLU A 134 8.50 0.55 -9.48
N VAL A 135 8.00 -0.65 -9.20
CA VAL A 135 7.38 -1.02 -7.93
C VAL A 135 8.25 -2.08 -7.27
N ALA A 136 8.84 -1.74 -6.15
CA ALA A 136 9.65 -2.68 -5.39
C ALA A 136 8.79 -3.79 -4.81
N ALA A 137 9.32 -5.02 -4.88
CA ALA A 137 8.67 -6.22 -4.36
C ALA A 137 9.70 -7.16 -3.72
N ALA A 138 9.29 -7.84 -2.66
CA ALA A 138 10.09 -8.89 -2.05
C ALA A 138 9.21 -10.07 -1.65
N THR A 139 9.83 -11.24 -1.50
CA THR A 139 9.13 -12.46 -1.09
C THR A 139 9.40 -12.80 0.38
N LEU A 140 8.44 -13.45 0.98
CA LEU A 140 8.53 -14.11 2.26
C LEU A 140 8.09 -15.57 2.08
N PRO A 141 8.95 -16.60 2.22
CA PRO A 141 10.39 -16.52 2.50
C PRO A 141 11.21 -15.82 1.40
N SER A 142 12.34 -15.23 1.81
CA SER A 142 13.19 -14.40 0.91
C SER A 142 13.86 -15.19 -0.22
N ASN A 143 14.04 -16.51 -0.05
CA ASN A 143 14.64 -17.39 -1.05
C ASN A 143 13.72 -17.71 -2.26
N ARG A 144 12.48 -17.21 -2.28
CA ARG A 144 11.49 -17.44 -3.34
C ARG A 144 11.40 -16.30 -4.35
N GLY A 145 12.40 -15.47 -4.47
CA GLY A 145 12.44 -14.30 -5.37
C GLY A 145 12.10 -14.59 -6.83
N ALA A 146 12.31 -15.82 -7.33
CA ALA A 146 11.92 -16.23 -8.66
C ALA A 146 10.41 -16.07 -8.95
N VAL A 147 9.56 -16.09 -7.90
CA VAL A 147 8.12 -15.86 -8.03
C VAL A 147 7.82 -14.47 -8.57
N ILE A 148 8.64 -13.46 -8.22
CA ILE A 148 8.46 -12.08 -8.70
C ILE A 148 8.60 -12.02 -10.22
N GLU A 149 9.53 -12.77 -10.82
CA GLU A 149 9.69 -12.83 -12.28
C GLU A 149 8.44 -13.43 -12.95
N GLY A 150 7.83 -14.45 -12.35
CA GLY A 150 6.56 -15.02 -12.84
C GLY A 150 5.39 -14.04 -12.75
N LEU A 151 5.39 -13.14 -11.74
CA LEU A 151 4.36 -12.12 -11.56
C LEU A 151 4.48 -10.96 -12.55
N LYS A 152 5.62 -10.73 -13.19
CA LYS A 152 5.82 -9.63 -14.15
C LYS A 152 4.87 -9.68 -15.33
N ARG A 153 4.32 -10.85 -15.66
CA ARG A 153 3.27 -10.95 -16.69
C ARG A 153 1.97 -10.25 -16.32
N TYR A 154 1.71 -10.06 -15.01
CA TYR A 154 0.55 -9.33 -14.48
C TYR A 154 0.91 -7.93 -14.00
N LEU A 155 2.12 -7.79 -13.44
CA LEU A 155 2.66 -6.59 -12.82
C LEU A 155 4.04 -6.29 -13.45
N PRO A 156 4.07 -5.77 -14.69
CA PRO A 156 5.31 -5.73 -15.52
C PRO A 156 6.41 -4.84 -14.94
N ASN A 157 6.07 -3.92 -14.06
CA ASN A 157 6.99 -2.96 -13.46
C ASN A 157 7.52 -3.37 -12.07
N LEU A 158 7.34 -4.65 -11.66
CA LEU A 158 7.92 -5.13 -10.42
C LEU A 158 9.45 -5.18 -10.49
N LYS A 159 10.08 -4.72 -9.41
CA LYS A 159 11.53 -4.82 -9.17
C LYS A 159 11.78 -5.63 -7.91
N ALA A 160 12.50 -6.75 -8.07
CA ALA A 160 12.82 -7.62 -6.96
C ALA A 160 13.82 -6.99 -5.99
N HIS A 161 13.54 -7.08 -4.70
CA HIS A 161 14.41 -6.74 -3.58
C HIS A 161 14.73 -7.99 -2.76
N HIS A 162 15.80 -7.93 -1.95
CA HIS A 162 16.31 -9.10 -1.24
C HIS A 162 15.41 -9.54 -0.07
N SER A 163 14.69 -8.61 0.57
CA SER A 163 13.88 -8.93 1.74
C SER A 163 12.70 -7.98 1.91
N VAL A 164 11.67 -8.46 2.61
CA VAL A 164 10.51 -7.63 3.00
C VAL A 164 10.88 -6.54 4.02
N LEU A 165 12.03 -6.61 4.68
CA LEU A 165 12.56 -5.50 5.46
C LEU A 165 13.00 -4.35 4.56
N GLU A 166 13.69 -4.69 3.48
CA GLU A 166 14.14 -3.68 2.50
C GLU A 166 12.95 -2.99 1.84
N THR A 167 11.95 -3.74 1.34
CA THR A 167 10.73 -3.16 0.79
C THR A 167 9.94 -2.37 1.82
N GLY A 168 9.81 -2.87 3.04
CA GLY A 168 9.07 -2.21 4.11
C GLY A 168 9.67 -0.85 4.51
N PHE A 169 11.00 -0.76 4.64
CA PHE A 169 11.67 0.51 4.92
C PHE A 169 11.74 1.43 3.69
N ALA A 170 11.74 0.88 2.48
CA ALA A 170 11.72 1.68 1.25
C ALA A 170 10.31 2.24 0.90
N ASP A 171 9.26 1.93 1.68
CA ASP A 171 7.93 2.51 1.49
C ASP A 171 7.94 4.04 1.75
N GLY A 172 8.07 4.80 0.68
CA GLY A 172 8.06 6.27 0.70
C GLY A 172 6.66 6.88 0.52
N SER A 173 5.61 6.07 0.36
CA SER A 173 4.29 6.56 0.02
C SER A 173 3.74 7.58 1.03
N ALA A 174 3.76 7.24 2.33
CA ALA A 174 3.28 8.13 3.38
C ALA A 174 4.15 9.39 3.54
N LEU A 175 5.45 9.32 3.25
CA LEU A 175 6.35 10.48 3.32
C LEU A 175 5.90 11.59 2.38
N VAL A 176 5.43 11.22 1.19
CA VAL A 176 5.01 12.15 0.13
C VAL A 176 3.52 12.48 0.25
N GLU A 177 2.68 11.49 0.54
CA GLU A 177 1.22 11.67 0.62
C GLU A 177 0.79 12.57 1.78
N PHE A 178 1.43 12.46 2.96
CA PHE A 178 0.99 13.21 4.13
C PHE A 178 1.16 14.72 3.98
N PRO A 179 2.34 15.27 3.65
CA PRO A 179 2.48 16.71 3.46
C PRO A 179 1.59 17.23 2.33
N ALA A 180 1.47 16.50 1.23
CA ALA A 180 0.64 16.89 0.10
C ALA A 180 -0.86 16.94 0.48
N LEU A 181 -1.39 15.89 1.09
CA LEU A 181 -2.82 15.74 1.35
C LEU A 181 -3.31 16.53 2.58
N LEU A 182 -2.47 16.69 3.60
CA LEU A 182 -2.81 17.45 4.80
C LEU A 182 -2.61 18.96 4.62
N MET A 183 -1.53 19.38 3.96
CA MET A 183 -1.17 20.80 3.93
C MET A 183 -1.74 21.53 2.71
N ARG A 184 -1.96 20.84 1.58
CA ARG A 184 -2.52 21.42 0.34
C ARG A 184 -3.92 20.90 0.02
N GLY A 185 -4.50 20.13 0.92
CA GLY A 185 -5.83 20.03 0.98
C GLY A 185 -6.78 18.95 0.63
N PRO A 186 -6.60 17.98 -0.27
CA PRO A 186 -7.70 17.08 -0.60
C PRO A 186 -8.34 16.39 0.60
N ALA A 187 -7.55 16.05 1.64
CA ALA A 187 -8.07 15.42 2.86
C ALA A 187 -8.90 16.36 3.74
N LEU A 188 -8.69 17.68 3.64
CA LEU A 188 -9.39 18.68 4.43
C LEU A 188 -10.74 19.07 3.83
N GLY A 189 -10.98 18.73 2.59
CA GLY A 189 -12.22 19.03 1.86
C GLY A 189 -12.11 20.22 0.92
N SER A 190 -13.17 20.45 0.18
CA SER A 190 -13.23 21.51 -0.84
C SER A 190 -12.99 22.93 -0.30
N GLY A 191 -13.20 23.16 0.98
CA GLY A 191 -12.90 24.42 1.65
C GLY A 191 -11.40 24.75 1.76
N ALA A 192 -10.53 23.75 1.61
CA ALA A 192 -9.08 23.94 1.67
C ALA A 192 -8.47 24.42 0.33
N ILE A 193 -9.22 24.29 -0.75
CA ILE A 193 -8.89 24.80 -2.08
C ILE A 193 -9.78 26.00 -2.35
N GLN A 194 -9.81 26.98 -1.44
CA GLN A 194 -10.63 28.15 -1.65
C GLN A 194 -9.91 29.17 -2.52
N ILE A 195 -10.72 29.82 -3.35
CA ILE A 195 -10.36 30.94 -4.18
C ILE A 195 -9.79 32.06 -3.29
N PRO A 196 -8.56 32.56 -3.54
CA PRO A 196 -8.02 33.69 -2.82
C PRO A 196 -8.98 34.89 -2.92
N MET A 197 -8.94 35.75 -1.90
CA MET A 197 -9.68 37.00 -1.93
C MET A 197 -9.37 37.77 -3.23
N GLY A 198 -10.42 37.94 -4.08
CA GLY A 198 -10.28 38.55 -5.41
C GLY A 198 -10.89 37.73 -6.54
N GLY A 199 -11.40 36.54 -6.27
CA GLY A 199 -12.20 35.77 -7.23
C GLY A 199 -11.45 35.10 -8.37
N MET A 200 -10.12 35.16 -8.40
CA MET A 200 -9.36 34.35 -9.35
C MET A 200 -9.21 32.91 -8.82
N PRO A 201 -9.63 31.90 -9.61
CA PRO A 201 -9.35 30.51 -9.26
C PRO A 201 -7.86 30.35 -9.04
N LEU A 202 -7.48 29.61 -7.98
CA LEU A 202 -6.12 29.07 -7.91
C LEU A 202 -5.88 28.27 -9.21
N PRO A 203 -4.66 28.29 -9.76
CA PRO A 203 -4.31 27.41 -10.86
C PRO A 203 -4.79 26.02 -10.50
N GLU A 204 -5.64 25.44 -11.35
CA GLU A 204 -6.16 24.11 -11.13
C GLU A 204 -4.97 23.19 -10.93
N HIS A 205 -4.95 22.48 -9.81
CA HIS A 205 -3.97 21.43 -9.61
C HIS A 205 -4.36 20.30 -10.55
N GLU A 206 -3.64 20.15 -11.64
CA GLU A 206 -3.96 19.16 -12.66
C GLU A 206 -3.59 17.75 -12.24
N ASN A 207 -2.62 17.63 -11.31
CA ASN A 207 -2.09 16.33 -10.89
C ASN A 207 -1.54 16.38 -9.46
N PHE A 208 -1.27 15.22 -8.89
CA PHE A 208 -0.81 15.10 -7.51
C PHE A 208 0.53 15.82 -7.26
N ALA A 209 1.43 15.84 -8.23
CA ALA A 209 2.74 16.48 -8.07
C ALA A 209 2.62 17.98 -7.82
N SER A 210 1.57 18.64 -8.35
CA SER A 210 1.31 20.07 -8.13
C SER A 210 0.92 20.42 -6.69
N LEU A 211 0.57 19.43 -5.87
CA LEU A 211 0.33 19.62 -4.42
C LEU A 211 1.64 19.76 -3.62
N ILE A 212 2.80 19.51 -4.24
CA ILE A 212 4.10 19.46 -3.56
C ILE A 212 4.91 20.70 -3.88
N GLY A 213 4.79 21.70 -3.03
CA GLY A 213 5.61 22.92 -3.04
C GLY A 213 6.91 22.77 -2.23
N GLU A 214 7.59 23.87 -2.00
CA GLU A 214 8.86 23.91 -1.27
C GLU A 214 8.69 23.48 0.19
N GLU A 215 7.63 23.93 0.85
CA GLU A 215 7.33 23.59 2.25
C GLU A 215 7.06 22.08 2.41
N GLN A 216 6.29 21.50 1.49
CA GLN A 216 6.03 20.05 1.50
C GLN A 216 7.31 19.27 1.30
N ARG A 217 8.20 19.70 0.38
CA ARG A 217 9.52 19.09 0.18
C ARG A 217 10.37 19.11 1.43
N GLY A 218 10.38 20.22 2.16
CA GLY A 218 11.10 20.34 3.44
C GLY A 218 10.65 19.28 4.44
N ILE A 219 9.34 19.09 4.62
CA ILE A 219 8.78 18.09 5.54
C ILE A 219 9.06 16.67 5.04
N ILE A 220 8.93 16.42 3.73
CA ILE A 220 9.25 15.11 3.12
C ILE A 220 10.70 14.74 3.39
N THR A 221 11.63 15.68 3.28
CA THR A 221 13.05 15.46 3.59
C THR A 221 13.26 15.03 5.04
N LEU A 222 12.64 15.73 6.00
CA LEU A 222 12.73 15.38 7.42
C LEU A 222 12.18 13.97 7.70
N LEU A 223 11.02 13.63 7.13
CA LEU A 223 10.42 12.30 7.24
C LEU A 223 11.33 11.21 6.63
N ALA A 224 11.96 11.52 5.49
CA ALA A 224 12.89 10.61 4.82
C ALA A 224 14.15 10.35 5.67
N ASP A 225 14.68 11.38 6.34
CA ASP A 225 15.85 11.26 7.20
C ASP A 225 15.56 10.44 8.46
N GLU A 226 14.39 10.63 9.09
CA GLU A 226 13.94 9.78 10.20
C GLU A 226 13.84 8.32 9.75
N ARG A 227 13.18 8.05 8.61
CA ARG A 227 13.03 6.69 8.07
C ARG A 227 14.37 6.04 7.75
N ARG A 228 15.30 6.75 7.13
CA ARG A 228 16.64 6.25 6.82
C ARG A 228 17.44 5.93 8.08
N SER A 229 17.32 6.76 9.12
CA SER A 229 18.01 6.55 10.37
C SER A 229 17.56 5.25 11.04
N VAL A 230 16.23 5.03 11.10
CA VAL A 230 15.66 3.79 11.65
C VAL A 230 16.05 2.58 10.80
N ALA A 231 15.94 2.68 9.47
CA ALA A 231 16.29 1.58 8.56
C ALA A 231 17.74 1.12 8.71
N ARG A 232 18.68 2.07 8.88
CA ARG A 232 20.11 1.76 9.12
C ARG A 232 20.32 0.97 10.39
N ALA A 233 19.57 1.27 11.46
CA ALA A 233 19.63 0.51 12.69
C ALA A 233 19.20 -0.96 12.49
N PHE A 234 18.27 -1.20 11.59
CA PHE A 234 17.84 -2.55 11.18
C PHE A 234 18.72 -3.17 10.07
N GLY A 235 19.84 -2.53 9.71
CA GLY A 235 20.79 -3.03 8.71
C GLY A 235 20.41 -2.76 7.25
N VAL A 236 19.30 -2.06 7.00
CA VAL A 236 18.88 -1.65 5.65
C VAL A 236 19.58 -0.34 5.28
N ARG A 237 20.47 -0.40 4.30
CA ARG A 237 21.32 0.74 3.91
C ARG A 237 20.97 1.33 2.55
N ASN A 238 20.45 0.51 1.64
CA ASN A 238 20.18 0.87 0.25
C ASN A 238 18.73 1.34 0.07
N LEU A 239 18.38 2.45 0.72
CA LEU A 239 17.09 3.08 0.53
C LEU A 239 17.14 4.09 -0.63
N PRO A 240 16.01 4.32 -1.31
CA PRO A 240 15.91 5.38 -2.30
C PRO A 240 16.27 6.75 -1.72
N ASP A 241 16.80 7.62 -2.56
CA ASP A 241 16.95 9.02 -2.21
C ASP A 241 15.59 9.73 -2.09
N CYS A 242 15.54 10.84 -1.35
CA CYS A 242 14.32 11.60 -1.16
C CYS A 242 13.67 12.00 -2.49
N ASP A 243 14.47 12.41 -3.48
CA ASP A 243 14.00 12.79 -4.80
C ASP A 243 13.40 11.60 -5.57
N VAL A 244 13.94 10.39 -5.39
CA VAL A 244 13.36 9.17 -5.97
C VAL A 244 12.01 8.88 -5.35
N TRP A 245 11.87 8.94 -4.03
CA TRP A 245 10.57 8.80 -3.36
C TRP A 245 9.58 9.86 -3.82
N LEU A 246 10.03 11.12 -3.88
CA LEU A 246 9.23 12.26 -4.32
C LEU A 246 8.69 12.04 -5.73
N THR A 247 9.57 11.75 -6.67
CA THR A 247 9.23 11.53 -8.08
C THR A 247 8.27 10.34 -8.25
N SER A 248 8.60 9.22 -7.62
CA SER A 248 7.83 7.99 -7.71
C SER A 248 6.42 8.15 -7.13
N HIS A 249 6.31 8.65 -5.90
CA HIS A 249 5.02 8.75 -5.22
C HIS A 249 4.20 9.99 -5.62
N ALA A 250 4.82 11.04 -6.13
CA ALA A 250 4.12 12.12 -6.80
C ALA A 250 3.57 11.70 -8.17
N GLY A 251 3.97 10.53 -8.68
CA GLY A 251 3.51 9.98 -9.93
C GLY A 251 4.17 10.65 -11.15
N VAL A 252 5.41 11.09 -11.03
CA VAL A 252 6.17 11.64 -12.15
C VAL A 252 6.95 10.52 -12.84
N LEU A 253 6.66 10.32 -14.13
CA LEU A 253 7.33 9.34 -14.96
C LEU A 253 7.86 10.02 -16.23
N LYS A 254 9.16 9.91 -16.50
CA LYS A 254 9.84 10.55 -17.65
C LYS A 254 9.58 12.06 -17.74
N GLY A 255 9.48 12.73 -16.58
CA GLY A 255 9.24 14.18 -16.49
C GLY A 255 7.76 14.59 -16.59
N GLU A 256 6.85 13.67 -16.84
CA GLU A 256 5.41 13.93 -16.90
C GLU A 256 4.70 13.41 -15.64
N ALA A 257 3.78 14.20 -15.12
CA ALA A 257 3.00 13.83 -13.94
C ALA A 257 1.72 13.09 -14.37
N HIS A 258 1.58 11.86 -13.86
CA HIS A 258 0.48 10.96 -14.23
C HIS A 258 -0.49 10.67 -13.09
N ARG A 259 -0.09 10.90 -11.83
CA ARG A 259 -0.94 10.61 -10.68
C ARG A 259 -2.06 11.64 -10.56
N PRO A 260 -3.34 11.22 -10.60
CA PRO A 260 -4.46 12.14 -10.40
C PRO A 260 -4.51 12.62 -8.94
N ILE A 261 -5.12 13.79 -8.73
CA ILE A 261 -5.45 14.27 -7.39
C ILE A 261 -6.61 13.43 -6.87
N PRO A 262 -6.48 12.82 -5.66
CA PRO A 262 -7.57 12.07 -5.07
C PRO A 262 -8.69 13.00 -4.60
N ASP A 263 -9.92 12.52 -4.61
CA ASP A 263 -11.01 13.19 -3.90
C ASP A 263 -10.82 13.12 -2.37
N GLN A 264 -11.69 13.77 -1.61
CA GLN A 264 -11.56 13.84 -0.15
C GLN A 264 -11.63 12.45 0.52
N ASN A 265 -12.50 11.58 0.05
CA ASN A 265 -12.67 10.24 0.63
C ASN A 265 -11.43 9.39 0.37
N GLU A 266 -10.93 9.43 -0.86
CA GLU A 266 -9.72 8.73 -1.25
C GLU A 266 -8.48 9.31 -0.53
N ALA A 267 -8.37 10.64 -0.42
CA ALA A 267 -7.29 11.27 0.33
C ALA A 267 -7.27 10.83 1.80
N ARG A 268 -8.43 10.81 2.47
CA ARG A 268 -8.57 10.31 3.84
C ARG A 268 -8.27 8.81 3.95
N ARG A 269 -8.64 8.03 2.94
CA ARG A 269 -8.29 6.60 2.86
C ARG A 269 -6.78 6.41 2.76
N LEU A 270 -6.09 7.19 1.92
CA LEU A 270 -4.64 7.17 1.78
C LEU A 270 -3.93 7.54 3.09
N LEU A 271 -4.37 8.62 3.77
CA LEU A 271 -3.84 8.98 5.08
C LEU A 271 -4.02 7.85 6.10
N ARG A 272 -5.20 7.26 6.19
CA ARG A 272 -5.47 6.11 7.09
C ARG A 272 -4.53 4.94 6.79
N CYS A 273 -4.40 4.57 5.52
CA CYS A 273 -3.50 3.49 5.11
C CYS A 273 -2.03 3.82 5.39
N GLY A 274 -1.62 5.07 5.21
CA GLY A 274 -0.27 5.53 5.51
C GLY A 274 0.05 5.51 7.00
N VAL A 275 -0.88 5.94 7.88
CA VAL A 275 -0.70 5.81 9.33
C VAL A 275 -0.52 4.35 9.72
N ILE A 276 -1.49 3.50 9.34
CA ILE A 276 -1.56 2.10 9.79
C ILE A 276 -0.40 1.28 9.24
N GLY A 277 -0.06 1.45 7.97
CA GLY A 277 0.84 0.58 7.24
C GLY A 277 2.24 1.15 6.98
N SER A 278 2.53 2.41 7.34
CA SER A 278 3.82 3.03 7.05
C SER A 278 4.40 3.81 8.24
N LEU A 279 3.66 4.78 8.80
CA LEU A 279 4.21 5.65 9.85
C LEU A 279 4.25 4.95 11.22
N VAL A 280 3.18 4.26 11.63
CA VAL A 280 3.18 3.53 12.91
C VAL A 280 4.17 2.36 12.91
N PRO A 281 4.32 1.55 11.83
CA PRO A 281 5.41 0.61 11.74
C PRO A 281 6.80 1.23 11.94
N LEU A 282 7.04 2.41 11.35
CA LEU A 282 8.30 3.14 11.54
C LEU A 282 8.50 3.57 12.99
N ILE A 283 7.46 4.13 13.63
CA ILE A 283 7.51 4.51 15.06
C ILE A 283 7.83 3.30 15.92
N SER A 284 7.17 2.16 15.68
CA SER A 284 7.42 0.92 16.42
C SER A 284 8.85 0.41 16.26
N ALA A 285 9.41 0.50 15.06
CA ALA A 285 10.81 0.16 14.81
C ALA A 285 11.77 1.16 15.47
N ALA A 286 11.44 2.45 15.43
CA ALA A 286 12.22 3.52 16.05
C ALA A 286 12.31 3.38 17.58
N GLU A 287 11.22 3.00 18.24
CA GLU A 287 11.18 2.70 19.67
C GLU A 287 12.18 1.61 20.04
N ILE A 288 12.24 0.53 19.26
CA ILE A 288 13.20 -0.57 19.48
C ILE A 288 14.64 -0.10 19.20
N ALA A 289 14.84 0.73 18.19
CA ALA A 289 16.15 1.28 17.86
C ALA A 289 16.62 2.38 18.83
N GLY A 290 15.74 2.86 19.73
CA GLY A 290 16.02 4.00 20.60
C GLY A 290 16.25 5.30 19.85
N LEU A 291 15.63 5.46 18.68
CA LEU A 291 15.77 6.62 17.79
C LEU A 291 14.54 7.53 17.85
N PRO A 292 14.71 8.86 17.97
CA PRO A 292 13.59 9.79 17.92
C PRO A 292 13.06 9.95 16.48
N VAL A 293 11.73 9.99 16.34
CA VAL A 293 11.03 10.27 15.07
C VAL A 293 9.92 11.30 15.27
N PRO A 294 10.29 12.54 15.68
CA PRO A 294 9.32 13.56 16.08
C PRO A 294 8.44 14.04 14.93
N VAL A 295 8.96 14.13 13.71
CA VAL A 295 8.17 14.56 12.53
C VAL A 295 7.15 13.50 12.17
N THR A 296 7.54 12.22 12.15
CA THR A 296 6.63 11.10 11.93
C THR A 296 5.51 11.06 12.97
N ASN A 297 5.82 11.23 14.25
CA ASN A 297 4.82 11.30 15.33
C ASN A 297 3.85 12.47 15.14
N SER A 298 4.35 13.65 14.74
CA SER A 298 3.52 14.82 14.46
C SER A 298 2.54 14.56 13.32
N MET A 299 2.99 13.92 12.23
CA MET A 299 2.12 13.55 11.10
C MET A 299 1.00 12.59 11.52
N VAL A 300 1.33 11.59 12.33
CA VAL A 300 0.32 10.64 12.87
C VAL A 300 -0.72 11.36 13.73
N THR A 301 -0.30 12.28 14.59
CA THR A 301 -1.19 13.08 15.43
C THR A 301 -2.13 13.94 14.59
N LEU A 302 -1.59 14.67 13.61
CA LEU A 302 -2.38 15.52 12.71
C LEU A 302 -3.39 14.69 11.89
N ALA A 303 -2.98 13.52 11.40
CA ALA A 303 -3.90 12.64 10.69
C ALA A 303 -5.05 12.17 11.57
N GLY A 304 -4.80 11.86 12.85
CA GLY A 304 -5.83 11.52 13.82
C GLY A 304 -6.88 12.63 13.95
N GLY A 305 -6.44 13.88 14.05
CA GLY A 305 -7.31 15.05 14.10
C GLY A 305 -8.19 15.19 12.84
N VAL A 306 -7.63 14.98 11.66
CA VAL A 306 -8.36 15.08 10.39
C VAL A 306 -9.32 13.90 10.18
N LEU A 307 -8.93 12.70 10.60
CA LEU A 307 -9.73 11.48 10.41
C LEU A 307 -10.79 11.29 11.49
N GLY A 308 -10.73 12.05 12.58
CA GLY A 308 -11.67 11.99 13.70
C GLY A 308 -11.62 10.66 14.46
N ALA A 309 -10.48 9.97 14.45
CA ALA A 309 -10.31 8.66 15.09
C ALA A 309 -8.85 8.47 15.54
N ASP A 310 -8.66 7.66 16.57
CA ASP A 310 -7.33 7.17 16.94
C ASP A 310 -6.87 6.10 15.95
N VAL A 311 -6.37 6.55 14.81
CA VAL A 311 -5.86 5.67 13.75
C VAL A 311 -4.52 5.04 14.11
N ALA A 312 -3.78 5.61 15.06
CA ALA A 312 -2.50 5.07 15.53
C ALA A 312 -2.69 3.74 16.25
N ALA A 313 -3.77 3.59 17.03
CA ALA A 313 -4.09 2.35 17.74
C ALA A 313 -4.32 1.16 16.78
N ALA A 314 -4.79 1.43 15.56
CA ALA A 314 -4.95 0.41 14.53
C ALA A 314 -3.64 0.14 13.76
N GLY A 315 -2.56 0.89 14.06
CA GLY A 315 -1.29 0.81 13.37
C GLY A 315 -0.61 -0.55 13.53
N ARG A 316 0.15 -0.93 12.52
CA ARG A 316 0.97 -2.15 12.52
C ARG A 316 2.19 -1.92 13.41
N ARG A 317 2.38 -2.75 14.43
CA ARG A 317 3.49 -2.65 15.39
C ARG A 317 4.21 -3.99 15.49
N LEU A 318 5.50 -3.94 15.79
CA LEU A 318 6.31 -5.15 15.95
C LEU A 318 5.84 -6.03 17.12
N ASP A 319 5.44 -5.43 18.22
CA ASP A 319 4.90 -6.16 19.38
C ASP A 319 3.57 -6.86 19.08
N THR A 320 2.72 -6.28 18.22
CA THR A 320 1.44 -6.88 17.81
C THR A 320 1.59 -8.06 16.86
N ILE A 321 2.74 -8.17 16.19
CA ILE A 321 3.09 -9.35 15.38
C ILE A 321 4.02 -10.33 16.12
N GLY A 322 4.00 -10.28 17.45
CA GLY A 322 4.74 -11.23 18.30
C GLY A 322 6.20 -10.90 18.56
N ILE A 323 6.72 -9.78 18.05
CA ILE A 323 8.12 -9.35 18.22
C ILE A 323 8.18 -8.36 19.39
N ARG A 324 8.44 -8.88 20.60
CA ARG A 324 8.41 -8.09 21.84
C ARG A 324 9.78 -7.72 22.40
N SER A 325 10.87 -8.10 21.73
CA SER A 325 12.21 -7.75 22.19
C SER A 325 12.51 -6.27 21.95
N GLN A 326 13.32 -5.67 22.85
CA GLN A 326 13.93 -4.35 22.68
C GLN A 326 15.37 -4.46 22.15
N ASP A 327 15.85 -5.66 21.88
CA ASP A 327 17.15 -5.96 21.32
C ASP A 327 17.00 -6.12 19.80
N ILE A 328 17.65 -5.26 19.03
CA ILE A 328 17.55 -5.24 17.57
C ILE A 328 17.95 -6.57 16.93
N ASP A 329 18.99 -7.23 17.44
CA ASP A 329 19.45 -8.50 16.87
C ASP A 329 18.43 -9.62 17.12
N LYS A 330 17.81 -9.64 18.30
CA LYS A 330 16.72 -10.57 18.58
C LYS A 330 15.47 -10.26 17.77
N VAL A 331 15.18 -8.98 17.52
CA VAL A 331 14.06 -8.57 16.65
C VAL A 331 14.32 -9.07 15.23
N ARG A 332 15.51 -8.87 14.69
CA ARG A 332 15.87 -9.37 13.35
C ARG A 332 15.75 -10.89 13.26
N GLN A 333 16.28 -11.62 14.27
CA GLN A 333 16.12 -13.08 14.35
C GLN A 333 14.65 -13.51 14.39
N ALA A 334 13.82 -12.80 15.16
CA ALA A 334 12.38 -13.08 15.21
C ALA A 334 11.66 -12.79 13.87
N MET A 335 12.07 -11.74 13.19
CA MET A 335 11.56 -11.43 11.85
C MET A 335 11.95 -12.52 10.85
N ASP A 336 13.20 -12.98 10.89
CA ASP A 336 13.67 -14.09 10.04
C ASP A 336 12.93 -15.40 10.38
N ALA A 337 12.64 -15.66 11.66
CA ALA A 337 11.89 -16.84 12.09
C ALA A 337 10.40 -16.80 11.70
N ILE A 338 9.80 -15.62 11.53
CA ILE A 338 8.45 -15.50 10.97
C ILE A 338 8.51 -15.80 9.46
N ALA A 339 9.63 -15.44 8.82
CA ALA A 339 9.88 -15.59 7.40
C ALA A 339 10.10 -17.05 6.95
N THR A 340 10.50 -17.92 7.84
CA THR A 340 10.72 -19.34 7.58
C THR A 340 9.55 -20.21 8.03
#